data_a80a90c2b40768a7fc8508f7492467d1
#
_entry.id   a80a90c2b40768a7fc8508f7492467d1
#
_cell.length_a   1.000
_cell.length_b   1.000
_cell.length_c   1.000
_cell.angle_alpha   90.00
_cell.angle_beta   90.00
_cell.angle_gamma   90.00
#
_symmetry.space_group_name_H-M   'P 1'
#
loop_
_entity.id
_entity.type
_entity.pdbx_description
1 polymer ?
#
loop_
_entity_poly.entity_id
_entity_poly.type
_entity_poly.pdbx_seq_one_letter_code
_entity_poly.pdbx_strand_id
1 'polypeptide(L)'
;CLATGVNYLDTANYEPLDTAKFEYSWQWAYQERFQQAGLMALLGSGFDPGATNVFTAYLAKHYFDEIHELDIIDVNGGDHGYPFATNFNPEINIREVTAECRHFENGEFVTTPAMSTKASFTCPEEVGTYSIYRMYHEELESLVVNFPTLKRAQFWMSFGESYLKHLEVLGNVGMTRIDEVEFQGQ
;
A
#
# COMPACT_ATOMS: atom_id res chain seq x y z
N CYS A 1 24.51 0.64 1.67
CA CYS A 1 24.62 -0.49 2.61
C CYS A 1 25.57 -1.55 2.07
N LEU A 2 25.33 -2.15 0.88
CA LEU A 2 26.22 -3.18 0.31
C LEU A 2 27.67 -2.71 0.16
N ALA A 3 27.91 -1.52 -0.39
CA ALA A 3 29.24 -0.98 -0.59
C ALA A 3 30.01 -0.68 0.71
N THR A 4 29.29 -0.50 1.81
CA THR A 4 29.85 -0.19 3.13
C THR A 4 29.81 -1.34 4.11
N GLY A 5 29.26 -2.52 3.69
CA GLY A 5 29.16 -3.72 4.52
C GLY A 5 28.25 -3.58 5.74
N VAL A 6 27.13 -2.82 5.61
CA VAL A 6 26.16 -2.63 6.70
C VAL A 6 24.79 -3.17 6.31
N ASN A 7 24.01 -3.59 7.30
CA ASN A 7 22.64 -3.99 7.13
C ASN A 7 21.77 -2.82 6.63
N TYR A 8 20.67 -3.14 5.98
CA TYR A 8 19.70 -2.18 5.44
C TYR A 8 18.36 -2.30 6.16
N LEU A 9 17.70 -1.20 6.39
CA LEU A 9 16.33 -1.14 6.89
C LEU A 9 15.63 0.05 6.25
N ASP A 10 14.39 -0.15 5.80
CA ASP A 10 13.47 0.91 5.39
C ASP A 10 12.09 0.76 6.06
N THR A 11 11.26 1.77 5.89
CA THR A 11 9.87 1.79 6.39
C THR A 11 8.85 1.78 5.26
N ALA A 12 9.29 1.82 4.02
CA ALA A 12 8.48 1.82 2.81
C ALA A 12 9.29 1.31 1.63
N ASN A 13 8.64 0.99 0.52
CA ASN A 13 9.32 0.58 -0.69
C ASN A 13 10.03 1.75 -1.41
N TYR A 14 10.98 1.41 -2.29
CA TYR A 14 11.56 2.37 -3.24
C TYR A 14 10.63 2.54 -4.43
N GLU A 15 10.40 3.77 -4.81
CA GLU A 15 9.60 4.12 -5.97
C GLU A 15 10.42 4.95 -6.95
N PRO A 16 10.68 4.44 -8.18
CA PRO A 16 11.29 5.25 -9.22
C PRO A 16 10.36 6.39 -9.64
N LEU A 17 10.87 7.61 -9.72
CA LEU A 17 10.10 8.82 -10.05
C LEU A 17 9.45 8.78 -11.44
N ASP A 18 10.06 8.05 -12.37
CA ASP A 18 9.63 7.96 -13.77
C ASP A 18 8.55 6.89 -14.00
N THR A 19 8.38 5.93 -13.10
CA THR A 19 7.42 4.84 -13.26
C THR A 19 6.21 4.93 -12.36
N ALA A 20 6.33 5.64 -11.23
CA ALA A 20 5.28 5.80 -10.23
C ALA A 20 4.61 4.47 -9.84
N LYS A 21 5.42 3.42 -9.67
CA LYS A 21 4.97 2.09 -9.27
C LYS A 21 5.42 1.74 -7.88
N PHE A 22 4.46 1.43 -7.02
CA PHE A 22 4.68 0.92 -5.68
C PHE A 22 4.84 -0.59 -5.74
N GLU A 23 6.07 -1.10 -5.63
CA GLU A 23 6.35 -2.53 -5.63
C GLU A 23 7.73 -2.83 -5.03
N TYR A 24 7.92 -4.01 -4.46
CA TYR A 24 9.20 -4.42 -3.88
C TYR A 24 10.22 -4.99 -4.88
N SER A 25 9.86 -5.15 -6.14
CA SER A 25 10.75 -5.73 -7.16
C SER A 25 12.12 -5.06 -7.23
N TRP A 26 12.17 -3.74 -7.02
CA TRP A 26 13.40 -2.95 -7.01
C TRP A 26 14.34 -3.32 -5.85
N GLN A 27 13.82 -3.53 -4.66
CA GLN A 27 14.60 -3.95 -3.50
C GLN A 27 14.93 -5.44 -3.58
N TRP A 28 13.99 -6.30 -3.96
CA TRP A 28 14.21 -7.75 -4.10
C TRP A 28 15.26 -8.11 -5.13
N ALA A 29 15.49 -7.28 -6.14
CA ALA A 29 16.59 -7.44 -7.10
C ALA A 29 17.99 -7.46 -6.44
N TYR A 30 18.11 -7.00 -5.19
CA TYR A 30 19.36 -7.02 -4.43
C TYR A 30 19.51 -8.23 -3.50
N GLN A 31 18.53 -9.13 -3.43
CA GLN A 31 18.51 -10.24 -2.47
C GLN A 31 19.79 -11.10 -2.51
N GLU A 32 20.19 -11.57 -3.67
CA GLU A 32 21.39 -12.40 -3.81
C GLU A 32 22.67 -11.67 -3.36
N ARG A 33 22.76 -10.39 -3.66
CA ARG A 33 23.91 -9.55 -3.28
C ARG A 33 24.01 -9.39 -1.76
N PHE A 34 22.88 -9.21 -1.06
CA PHE A 34 22.83 -9.15 0.40
C PHE A 34 23.19 -10.51 1.01
N GLN A 35 22.65 -11.62 0.47
CA GLN A 35 22.99 -12.98 0.91
C GLN A 35 24.48 -13.28 0.76
N GLN A 36 25.08 -12.98 -0.39
CA GLN A 36 26.51 -13.19 -0.66
C GLN A 36 27.41 -12.35 0.27
N ALA A 37 26.96 -11.17 0.63
CA ALA A 37 27.66 -10.28 1.56
C ALA A 37 27.46 -10.68 3.05
N GLY A 38 26.60 -11.64 3.37
CA GLY A 38 26.23 -11.99 4.74
C GLY A 38 25.50 -10.86 5.48
N LEU A 39 24.80 -10.01 4.73
CA LEU A 39 24.08 -8.85 5.25
C LEU A 39 22.56 -9.08 5.22
N MET A 40 21.85 -8.41 6.11
CA MET A 40 20.40 -8.39 6.17
C MET A 40 19.83 -7.12 5.52
N ALA A 41 18.73 -7.28 4.77
CA ALA A 41 17.87 -6.17 4.37
C ALA A 41 16.48 -6.43 4.97
N LEU A 42 16.02 -5.52 5.84
CA LEU A 42 14.65 -5.52 6.38
C LEU A 42 13.86 -4.46 5.64
N LEU A 43 12.88 -4.91 4.85
CA LEU A 43 12.05 -4.05 4.00
C LEU A 43 10.70 -3.81 4.66
N GLY A 44 10.15 -2.59 4.48
CA GLY A 44 8.82 -2.24 4.92
C GLY A 44 8.63 -2.38 6.44
N SER A 45 9.57 -1.93 7.25
CA SER A 45 9.46 -1.98 8.72
C SER A 45 8.71 -0.75 9.26
N GLY A 46 7.56 -0.43 8.65
CA GLY A 46 6.66 0.66 9.01
C GLY A 46 5.41 0.16 9.72
N PHE A 47 4.31 0.83 9.47
CA PHE A 47 2.99 0.41 9.94
C PHE A 47 2.31 -0.51 8.91
N ASP A 48 2.05 0.01 7.72
CA ASP A 48 1.61 -0.68 6.51
C ASP A 48 2.52 -0.23 5.34
N PRO A 49 3.44 -1.06 4.93
CA PRO A 49 3.83 -2.39 5.43
C PRO A 49 4.62 -2.37 6.74
N GLY A 50 4.57 -3.47 7.48
CA GLY A 50 5.35 -3.71 8.69
C GLY A 50 4.52 -4.27 9.84
N ALA A 51 3.84 -3.43 10.62
CA ALA A 51 3.00 -3.91 11.72
C ALA A 51 1.88 -4.84 11.24
N THR A 52 1.27 -4.56 10.09
CA THR A 52 0.25 -5.42 9.45
C THR A 52 0.78 -6.80 9.11
N ASN A 53 2.03 -6.90 8.63
CA ASN A 53 2.71 -8.18 8.40
C ASN A 53 2.94 -8.94 9.71
N VAL A 54 3.38 -8.23 10.77
CA VAL A 54 3.60 -8.83 12.09
C VAL A 54 2.29 -9.32 12.70
N PHE A 55 1.20 -8.56 12.59
CA PHE A 55 -0.12 -9.00 13.06
C PHE A 55 -0.59 -10.25 12.32
N THR A 56 -0.44 -10.29 11.01
CA THR A 56 -0.79 -11.47 10.21
C THR A 56 0.03 -12.70 10.64
N ALA A 57 1.35 -12.55 10.80
CA ALA A 57 2.22 -13.63 11.25
C ALA A 57 1.89 -14.09 12.68
N TYR A 58 1.55 -13.16 13.56
CA TYR A 58 1.12 -13.47 14.93
C TYR A 58 -0.20 -14.27 14.96
N LEU A 59 -1.18 -13.85 14.17
CA LEU A 59 -2.45 -14.55 14.05
C LEU A 59 -2.28 -15.95 13.47
N ALA A 60 -1.49 -16.09 12.39
CA ALA A 60 -1.17 -17.38 11.79
C ALA A 60 -0.51 -18.33 12.78
N LYS A 61 0.41 -17.81 13.62
CA LYS A 61 1.13 -18.62 14.59
C LYS A 61 0.27 -19.09 15.78
N HIS A 62 -0.69 -18.29 16.20
CA HIS A 62 -1.35 -18.49 17.50
C HIS A 62 -2.84 -18.84 17.42
N TYR A 63 -3.51 -18.53 16.30
CA TYR A 63 -4.95 -18.60 16.21
C TYR A 63 -5.49 -19.36 15.01
N PHE A 64 -4.69 -19.55 13.95
CA PHE A 64 -5.15 -20.22 12.73
C PHE A 64 -4.17 -21.32 12.31
N ASP A 65 -4.70 -22.45 11.86
CA ASP A 65 -3.90 -23.52 11.22
C ASP A 65 -3.52 -23.11 9.79
N GLU A 66 -4.42 -22.44 9.08
CA GLU A 66 -4.25 -21.92 7.72
C GLU A 66 -4.98 -20.59 7.57
N ILE A 67 -4.41 -19.68 6.78
CA ILE A 67 -5.08 -18.43 6.37
C ILE A 67 -5.40 -18.53 4.89
N HIS A 68 -6.69 -18.50 4.54
CA HIS A 68 -7.15 -18.55 3.15
C HIS A 68 -7.55 -17.19 2.61
N GLU A 69 -8.04 -16.32 3.47
CA GLU A 69 -8.49 -14.97 3.13
C GLU A 69 -7.93 -13.96 4.13
N LEU A 70 -7.45 -12.85 3.62
CA LEU A 70 -6.91 -11.76 4.41
C LEU A 70 -7.43 -10.43 3.89
N ASP A 71 -8.02 -9.64 4.77
CA ASP A 71 -8.32 -8.23 4.54
C ASP A 71 -7.54 -7.39 5.55
N ILE A 72 -6.73 -6.46 5.06
CA ILE A 72 -6.14 -5.40 5.86
C ILE A 72 -7.02 -4.17 5.67
N ILE A 73 -7.53 -3.62 6.77
CA ILE A 73 -8.46 -2.50 6.74
C ILE A 73 -7.90 -1.37 7.57
N ASP A 74 -7.46 -0.31 6.90
CA ASP A 74 -6.99 0.92 7.52
C ASP A 74 -8.10 1.97 7.55
N VAL A 75 -8.41 2.44 8.76
CA VAL A 75 -9.44 3.45 9.00
C VAL A 75 -8.82 4.67 9.65
N ASN A 76 -8.82 5.79 8.92
CA ASN A 76 -8.37 7.07 9.43
C ASN A 76 -9.57 7.98 9.71
N GLY A 77 -9.87 8.16 11.00
CA GLY A 77 -10.93 9.07 11.48
C GLY A 77 -10.41 10.42 11.97
N GLY A 78 -9.13 10.74 11.71
CA GLY A 78 -8.52 12.00 12.14
C GLY A 78 -9.04 13.23 11.41
N ASP A 79 -8.87 14.38 12.03
CA ASP A 79 -9.13 15.70 11.46
C ASP A 79 -7.84 16.53 11.49
N HIS A 80 -7.38 16.96 10.33
CA HIS A 80 -6.16 17.76 10.17
C HIS A 80 -6.44 19.26 10.13
N GLY A 81 -7.68 19.67 10.28
CA GLY A 81 -8.09 21.08 10.25
C GLY A 81 -8.09 21.72 8.86
N TYR A 82 -7.90 20.93 7.79
CA TYR A 82 -7.92 21.38 6.41
C TYR A 82 -8.91 20.58 5.58
N PRO A 83 -9.55 21.19 4.55
CA PRO A 83 -10.50 20.49 3.69
C PRO A 83 -9.89 19.32 2.90
N PHE A 84 -8.60 19.41 2.58
CA PHE A 84 -7.82 18.40 1.90
C PHE A 84 -6.45 18.30 2.58
N ALA A 85 -6.21 17.21 3.26
CA ALA A 85 -4.96 16.96 3.95
C ALA A 85 -4.62 15.47 3.94
N THR A 86 -3.33 15.18 3.98
CA THR A 86 -2.78 13.83 4.11
C THR A 86 -1.91 13.74 5.34
N ASN A 87 -1.71 12.56 5.89
CA ASN A 87 -0.87 12.33 7.07
C ASN A 87 0.62 12.36 6.74
N PHE A 88 0.98 12.26 5.47
CA PHE A 88 2.36 12.18 4.97
C PHE A 88 2.49 12.93 3.63
N ASN A 89 3.49 12.62 2.83
CA ASN A 89 3.76 13.30 1.57
C ASN A 89 2.52 13.32 0.64
N PRO A 90 1.98 14.50 0.31
CA PRO A 90 0.76 14.60 -0.50
C PRO A 90 0.89 14.01 -1.90
N GLU A 91 2.07 14.11 -2.51
CA GLU A 91 2.34 13.57 -3.85
C GLU A 91 2.24 12.04 -3.84
N ILE A 92 2.92 11.39 -2.88
CA ILE A 92 2.89 9.94 -2.73
C ILE A 92 1.46 9.47 -2.47
N ASN A 93 0.75 10.11 -1.54
CA ASN A 93 -0.62 9.76 -1.22
C ASN A 93 -1.56 9.88 -2.43
N ILE A 94 -1.48 10.99 -3.19
CA ILE A 94 -2.30 11.16 -4.40
C ILE A 94 -2.01 10.07 -5.42
N ARG A 95 -0.74 9.73 -5.66
CA ARG A 95 -0.36 8.68 -6.61
C ARG A 95 -0.84 7.30 -6.17
N GLU A 96 -0.71 6.99 -4.90
CA GLU A 96 -1.19 5.74 -4.31
C GLU A 96 -2.71 5.56 -4.49
N VAL A 97 -3.51 6.58 -4.16
CA VAL A 97 -4.98 6.51 -4.30
C VAL A 97 -5.45 6.54 -5.76
N THR A 98 -4.67 7.10 -6.66
CA THR A 98 -5.01 7.15 -8.11
C THR A 98 -4.41 6.00 -8.91
N ALA A 99 -3.55 5.19 -8.31
CA ALA A 99 -2.99 4.01 -8.95
C ALA A 99 -4.03 2.91 -9.14
N GLU A 100 -3.82 2.08 -10.15
CA GLU A 100 -4.60 0.86 -10.32
C GLU A 100 -4.47 -0.05 -9.09
N CYS A 101 -5.59 -0.63 -8.66
CA CYS A 101 -5.64 -1.52 -7.53
C CYS A 101 -5.22 -2.94 -7.91
N ARG A 102 -4.04 -3.35 -7.51
CA ARG A 102 -3.56 -4.71 -7.62
C ARG A 102 -3.82 -5.45 -6.31
N HIS A 103 -4.58 -6.53 -6.37
CA HIS A 103 -4.94 -7.35 -5.22
C HIS A 103 -4.84 -8.83 -5.57
N PHE A 104 -4.81 -9.70 -4.57
CA PHE A 104 -4.69 -11.14 -4.78
C PHE A 104 -6.05 -11.82 -4.66
N GLU A 105 -6.44 -12.57 -5.70
CA GLU A 105 -7.71 -13.27 -5.76
C GLU A 105 -7.57 -14.58 -6.57
N ASN A 106 -8.16 -15.67 -6.05
CA ASN A 106 -8.13 -16.99 -6.67
C ASN A 106 -6.72 -17.53 -6.98
N GLY A 107 -5.74 -17.14 -6.17
CA GLY A 107 -4.36 -17.62 -6.33
C GLY A 107 -3.49 -16.79 -7.28
N GLU A 108 -3.97 -15.63 -7.76
CA GLU A 108 -3.23 -14.75 -8.65
C GLU A 108 -3.46 -13.26 -8.33
N PHE A 109 -2.53 -12.42 -8.76
CA PHE A 109 -2.73 -10.97 -8.68
C PHE A 109 -3.61 -10.48 -9.82
N VAL A 110 -4.67 -9.77 -9.45
CA VAL A 110 -5.65 -9.15 -10.35
C VAL A 110 -5.55 -7.64 -10.23
N THR A 111 -5.68 -6.93 -11.36
CA THR A 111 -5.66 -5.46 -11.40
C THR A 111 -7.05 -4.94 -11.74
N THR A 112 -7.51 -3.96 -10.98
CA THR A 112 -8.77 -3.24 -11.21
C THR A 112 -8.53 -1.73 -11.22
N PRO A 113 -9.42 -0.92 -11.81
CA PRO A 113 -9.26 0.53 -11.78
C PRO A 113 -9.17 1.08 -10.34
N ALA A 114 -8.45 2.19 -10.18
CA ALA A 114 -8.31 2.90 -8.91
C ALA A 114 -9.67 3.15 -8.27
N MET A 115 -9.77 2.93 -6.96
CA MET A 115 -10.96 3.22 -6.15
C MET A 115 -12.29 2.64 -6.67
N SER A 116 -12.24 1.67 -7.59
CA SER A 116 -13.43 1.11 -8.26
C SER A 116 -14.29 0.20 -7.37
N THR A 117 -13.74 -0.28 -6.26
CA THR A 117 -14.45 -1.15 -5.32
C THR A 117 -14.61 -0.43 -3.98
N LYS A 118 -15.86 -0.24 -3.59
CA LYS A 118 -16.26 0.39 -2.32
C LYS A 118 -17.05 -0.61 -1.48
N ALA A 119 -16.79 -0.62 -0.17
CA ALA A 119 -17.54 -1.38 0.81
C ALA A 119 -17.85 -0.51 2.05
N SER A 120 -18.57 -1.06 3.00
CA SER A 120 -18.77 -0.48 4.31
C SER A 120 -18.24 -1.44 5.36
N PHE A 121 -17.48 -0.93 6.30
CA PHE A 121 -16.93 -1.72 7.41
C PHE A 121 -17.24 -1.06 8.75
N THR A 122 -17.73 -1.86 9.68
CA THR A 122 -17.98 -1.44 11.07
C THR A 122 -16.82 -1.91 11.92
N CYS A 123 -16.01 -0.97 12.36
CA CYS A 123 -14.93 -1.22 13.30
C CYS A 123 -15.47 -1.55 14.70
N PRO A 124 -14.67 -2.24 15.54
CA PRO A 124 -15.05 -2.52 16.91
C PRO A 124 -15.28 -1.25 17.75
N GLU A 125 -16.12 -1.39 18.76
CA GLU A 125 -16.36 -0.39 19.81
C GLU A 125 -16.78 0.98 19.26
N GLU A 126 -16.20 2.05 19.79
CA GLU A 126 -16.51 3.46 19.46
C GLU A 126 -15.90 3.96 18.15
N VAL A 127 -15.09 3.17 17.48
CA VAL A 127 -14.46 3.59 16.21
C VAL A 127 -15.50 3.85 15.11
N GLY A 128 -16.54 3.01 15.03
CA GLY A 128 -17.71 3.26 14.19
C GLY A 128 -17.63 2.65 12.79
N THR A 129 -18.53 3.11 11.91
CA THR A 129 -18.70 2.57 10.54
C THR A 129 -18.14 3.52 9.50
N TYR A 130 -17.34 2.99 8.59
CA TYR A 130 -16.66 3.74 7.53
C TYR A 130 -16.94 3.15 6.15
N SER A 131 -16.97 4.03 5.15
CA SER A 131 -16.78 3.63 3.76
C SER A 131 -15.31 3.33 3.52
N ILE A 132 -15.03 2.16 2.99
CA ILE A 132 -13.68 1.71 2.66
C ILE A 132 -13.56 1.45 1.16
N TYR A 133 -12.39 1.70 0.62
CA TYR A 133 -12.08 1.55 -0.79
C TYR A 133 -10.92 0.58 -0.94
N ARG A 134 -11.05 -0.38 -1.86
CA ARG A 134 -9.98 -1.32 -2.13
C ARG A 134 -8.86 -0.63 -2.89
N MET A 135 -7.64 -0.84 -2.39
CA MET A 135 -6.42 -0.29 -2.96
C MET A 135 -5.35 -1.37 -3.10
N TYR A 136 -4.29 -1.08 -3.83
CA TYR A 136 -3.05 -1.82 -3.72
C TYR A 136 -2.27 -1.30 -2.52
N HIS A 137 -1.63 -2.23 -1.81
CA HIS A 137 -0.60 -1.91 -0.84
C HIS A 137 0.47 -2.99 -0.85
N GLU A 138 1.73 -2.61 -0.65
CA GLU A 138 2.87 -3.44 -0.99
C GLU A 138 3.10 -4.63 -0.06
N GLU A 139 2.57 -4.63 1.18
CA GLU A 139 2.66 -5.79 2.05
C GLU A 139 1.97 -7.04 1.48
N LEU A 140 0.98 -6.85 0.59
CA LEU A 140 0.32 -7.96 -0.08
C LEU A 140 1.32 -8.85 -0.83
N GLU A 141 2.37 -8.27 -1.41
CA GLU A 141 3.39 -9.03 -2.14
C GLU A 141 4.13 -10.02 -1.22
N SER A 142 4.58 -9.53 -0.06
CA SER A 142 5.29 -10.37 0.90
C SER A 142 4.37 -11.37 1.61
N LEU A 143 3.13 -10.97 1.91
CA LEU A 143 2.15 -11.83 2.55
C LEU A 143 1.77 -13.03 1.67
N VAL A 144 1.52 -12.81 0.39
CA VAL A 144 1.21 -13.89 -0.56
C VAL A 144 2.37 -14.88 -0.70
N VAL A 145 3.61 -14.40 -0.70
CA VAL A 145 4.80 -15.27 -0.77
C VAL A 145 4.98 -16.10 0.50
N ASN A 146 4.71 -15.52 1.68
CA ASN A 146 4.96 -16.17 2.97
C ASN A 146 3.78 -16.99 3.48
N PHE A 147 2.57 -16.79 2.96
CA PHE A 147 1.35 -17.53 3.31
C PHE A 147 0.77 -18.22 2.06
N PRO A 148 1.34 -19.35 1.63
CA PRO A 148 0.95 -20.01 0.36
C PRO A 148 -0.46 -20.60 0.36
N THR A 149 -1.14 -20.65 1.51
CA THR A 149 -2.54 -21.06 1.61
C THR A 149 -3.51 -19.94 1.25
N LEU A 150 -3.04 -18.69 1.15
CA LEU A 150 -3.87 -17.56 0.75
C LEU A 150 -4.47 -17.77 -0.64
N LYS A 151 -5.77 -17.55 -0.74
CA LYS A 151 -6.55 -17.53 -1.99
C LYS A 151 -7.02 -16.12 -2.32
N ARG A 152 -7.17 -15.27 -1.29
CA ARG A 152 -7.55 -13.86 -1.39
C ARG A 152 -6.78 -13.04 -0.36
N ALA A 153 -6.18 -11.92 -0.83
CA ALA A 153 -5.58 -10.92 0.04
C ALA A 153 -5.86 -9.52 -0.52
N GLN A 154 -6.41 -8.64 0.29
CA GLN A 154 -6.86 -7.31 -0.13
C GLN A 154 -6.50 -6.27 0.93
N PHE A 155 -6.21 -5.06 0.47
CA PHE A 155 -6.02 -3.89 1.31
C PHE A 155 -7.16 -2.89 1.08
N TRP A 156 -7.63 -2.29 2.14
CA TRP A 156 -8.75 -1.35 2.16
C TRP A 156 -8.39 -0.14 3.00
N MET A 157 -8.74 1.05 2.52
CA MET A 157 -8.54 2.29 3.27
C MET A 157 -9.81 3.15 3.27
N SER A 158 -10.02 3.87 4.36
CA SER A 158 -11.10 4.86 4.47
C SER A 158 -10.62 6.24 4.06
N PHE A 159 -11.51 7.02 3.47
CA PHE A 159 -11.26 8.42 3.10
C PHE A 159 -12.47 9.28 3.46
N GLY A 160 -12.20 10.51 3.92
CA GLY A 160 -13.23 11.50 4.14
C GLY A 160 -13.87 11.97 2.82
N GLU A 161 -15.15 12.30 2.85
CA GLU A 161 -15.88 12.79 1.65
C GLU A 161 -15.26 14.06 1.05
N SER A 162 -14.76 14.95 1.90
CA SER A 162 -14.08 16.18 1.46
C SER A 162 -12.81 15.84 0.66
N TYR A 163 -12.00 14.91 1.17
CA TYR A 163 -10.79 14.42 0.48
C TYR A 163 -11.13 13.88 -0.91
N LEU A 164 -12.11 12.97 -0.99
CA LEU A 164 -12.50 12.33 -2.25
C LEU A 164 -13.01 13.36 -3.28
N LYS A 165 -13.77 14.38 -2.86
CA LYS A 165 -14.22 15.45 -3.76
C LYS A 165 -13.07 16.28 -4.30
N HIS A 166 -12.09 16.62 -3.48
CA HIS A 166 -10.91 17.35 -3.93
C HIS A 166 -10.07 16.50 -4.90
N LEU A 167 -9.88 15.23 -4.59
CA LEU A 167 -9.17 14.30 -5.46
C LEU A 167 -9.84 14.15 -6.83
N GLU A 168 -11.16 14.05 -6.86
CA GLU A 168 -11.96 14.00 -8.09
C GLU A 168 -11.75 15.27 -8.94
N VAL A 169 -11.79 16.45 -8.33
CA VAL A 169 -11.54 17.71 -9.04
C VAL A 169 -10.13 17.76 -9.59
N LEU A 170 -9.11 17.40 -8.81
CA LEU A 170 -7.72 17.35 -9.25
C LEU A 170 -7.54 16.38 -10.43
N GLY A 171 -8.19 15.23 -10.37
CA GLY A 171 -8.19 14.25 -11.47
C GLY A 171 -8.85 14.81 -12.74
N ASN A 172 -10.03 15.43 -12.60
CA ASN A 172 -10.79 15.97 -13.72
C ASN A 172 -10.07 17.11 -14.46
N VAL A 173 -9.24 17.89 -13.75
CA VAL A 173 -8.42 18.94 -14.37
C VAL A 173 -7.02 18.46 -14.78
N GLY A 174 -6.72 17.17 -14.61
CA GLY A 174 -5.46 16.55 -15.02
C GLY A 174 -4.27 16.84 -14.11
N MET A 175 -4.49 17.31 -12.89
CA MET A 175 -3.40 17.63 -11.94
C MET A 175 -2.84 16.38 -11.23
N THR A 176 -3.45 15.21 -11.40
CA THR A 176 -2.94 13.93 -10.88
C THR A 176 -2.11 13.16 -11.92
N ARG A 177 -1.89 13.74 -13.11
CA ARG A 177 -1.11 13.13 -14.19
C ARG A 177 0.38 13.11 -13.83
N ILE A 178 1.08 12.08 -14.31
CA ILE A 178 2.54 11.90 -14.16
C ILE A 178 3.28 12.00 -15.51
N ASP A 179 2.53 12.11 -16.62
CA ASP A 179 3.08 12.27 -17.94
C ASP A 179 3.45 13.75 -18.21
N GLU A 180 4.38 13.94 -19.12
CA GLU A 180 4.79 15.30 -19.54
C GLU A 180 3.61 16.04 -20.17
N VAL A 181 3.47 17.31 -19.80
CA VAL A 181 2.43 18.21 -20.31
C VAL A 181 3.08 19.41 -20.95
N GLU A 182 2.79 19.64 -22.23
CA GLU A 182 3.23 20.85 -22.90
C GLU A 182 2.50 22.07 -22.34
N PHE A 183 3.26 23.07 -21.87
CA PHE A 183 2.74 24.32 -21.36
C PHE A 183 3.30 25.50 -22.16
N GLN A 184 2.44 26.25 -22.84
CA GLN A 184 2.78 27.43 -23.65
C GLN A 184 3.86 27.15 -24.72
N GLY A 185 3.90 25.92 -25.25
CA GLY A 185 4.85 25.53 -26.30
C GLY A 185 6.29 25.31 -25.78
N GLN A 186 6.44 25.01 -24.50
CA GLN A 186 7.69 24.61 -23.87
C GLN A 186 7.65 23.20 -23.35
#